data_d728550999b22f79e228e3940a8fb847
#
_entry.id   d728550999b22f79e228e3940a8fb847
#
_cell.length_a   1.000
_cell.length_b   1.000
_cell.length_c   1.000
_cell.angle_alpha   90.00
_cell.angle_beta   90.00
_cell.angle_gamma   90.00
#
_symmetry.space_group_name_H-M   'P 1'
#
loop_
_entity.id
_entity.type
_entity.pdbx_description
1 polymer ?
#
loop_
_entity_poly.entity_id
_entity_poly.type
_entity_poly.pdbx_seq_one_letter_code
_entity_poly.pdbx_strand_id
1 'polypeptide(L)'
;MRLSIYSKLTALALCLATLCGAFAACSRGDSQGDGAGSGSTNNGSNGSGSAITLTIWGSQEDQQMLKEMCDAYAKENPGKTYQFRFGVLGEGNSSDKILNDVEAGPDIFNFPSDRINAFYAGGALARIGGDMETRVKADNSEGSVDAATIKVNGEDHLYAFPVTGDNCYFLYYDKSVFKNPEDLQSMDKILDIAEEAGKKVHFKINDDGWYLASFFFADEDLKYDVTYNDRMVEEKVEINFDSEDGLEVMKAIRHYINRDGFVAQTDDSKIIAAFTPDANGKRECAAAVSGTWNAATIKQLLGDDMGVCILPTVKIDGEDVRLSGFMGYKLMGVNGYSKNKGEAAKLAAYLTNEQNQLKRFKDRGLGPTNKKVAALPEVMDDPIISTVLEQAAYNRAQKDVPSAFWTPMASLITPLVTAKAEGKTITDEQLRGYLKALCQQIRK
;
A
#
# COMPACT_ATOMS: atom_id res chain seq x y z
N MET A 1 44.57 -37.81 4.05
CA MET A 1 45.66 -36.84 3.89
C MET A 1 45.08 -35.47 4.30
N ARG A 2 45.55 -34.98 5.46
CA ARG A 2 45.11 -33.70 6.11
C ARG A 2 45.68 -32.51 5.34
N LEU A 3 44.97 -31.37 5.38
CA LEU A 3 45.42 -29.98 5.59
C LEU A 3 44.26 -29.07 5.21
N SER A 4 43.50 -28.42 6.09
CA SER A 4 43.80 -27.25 6.94
C SER A 4 44.32 -26.04 6.15
N ILE A 5 43.50 -25.04 5.97
CA ILE A 5 43.97 -23.65 5.89
C ILE A 5 42.90 -22.73 6.55
N TYR A 6 43.28 -22.27 7.73
CA TYR A 6 42.80 -21.07 8.39
C TYR A 6 43.43 -19.82 7.75
N SER A 7 42.84 -18.72 7.98
CA SER A 7 43.29 -17.31 7.94
C SER A 7 42.85 -16.48 6.73
N LYS A 8 42.02 -15.49 6.99
CA LYS A 8 42.47 -14.09 7.14
C LYS A 8 41.32 -13.23 7.67
N LEU A 9 41.28 -13.05 8.99
CA LEU A 9 40.83 -11.85 9.65
C LEU A 9 41.99 -10.85 9.67
N THR A 10 41.73 -9.62 9.23
CA THR A 10 42.46 -8.39 9.60
C THR A 10 41.50 -7.25 9.32
N ALA A 11 40.80 -6.71 10.28
CA ALA A 11 41.08 -5.60 11.17
C ALA A 11 41.54 -4.34 10.43
N LEU A 12 40.66 -3.34 10.35
CA LEU A 12 41.07 -1.95 10.28
C LEU A 12 40.16 -1.16 11.26
N ALA A 13 40.72 -1.00 12.46
CA ALA A 13 40.29 -0.02 13.46
C ALA A 13 41.27 1.17 13.39
N LEU A 14 40.81 2.30 13.86
CA LEU A 14 41.46 3.58 14.20
C LEU A 14 41.54 4.63 13.09
N CYS A 15 40.72 5.67 13.29
CA CYS A 15 41.26 7.03 13.49
C CYS A 15 40.23 7.86 14.25
N LEU A 16 40.38 7.89 15.58
CA LEU A 16 39.93 9.00 16.42
C LEU A 16 40.99 10.11 16.28
N ALA A 17 40.52 11.30 15.95
CA ALA A 17 41.29 12.52 16.22
C ALA A 17 40.37 13.56 16.86
N THR A 18 40.55 13.69 18.14
CA THR A 18 40.07 14.77 19.03
C THR A 18 40.60 16.12 18.58
N LEU A 19 39.72 17.13 18.57
CA LEU A 19 40.13 18.52 18.79
C LEU A 19 39.15 19.20 19.73
N CYS A 20 39.59 19.34 20.98
CA CYS A 20 39.06 20.26 21.99
C CYS A 20 39.70 21.64 21.80
N GLY A 21 38.94 22.66 22.17
CA GLY A 21 39.46 24.03 22.45
C GLY A 21 38.55 25.06 21.76
N ALA A 22 38.12 26.14 22.39
CA ALA A 22 38.27 26.63 23.73
C ALA A 22 37.11 27.60 24.00
N PHE A 23 36.71 27.71 25.26
CA PHE A 23 35.85 28.74 25.83
C PHE A 23 36.56 30.12 25.78
N ALA A 24 35.79 31.15 25.49
CA ALA A 24 36.06 32.50 26.01
C ALA A 24 34.74 33.19 26.35
N ALA A 25 34.54 33.35 27.63
CA ALA A 25 33.60 34.26 28.25
C ALA A 25 34.29 35.60 28.46
N CYS A 26 33.49 36.62 28.53
CA CYS A 26 33.67 37.93 29.19
C CYS A 26 32.96 39.00 28.35
N SER A 27 32.21 39.99 28.80
CA SER A 27 32.06 40.58 30.12
C SER A 27 30.91 41.59 30.04
N ARG A 28 30.28 41.85 31.16
CA ARG A 28 29.32 42.94 31.43
C ARG A 28 29.88 44.34 31.12
N GLY A 29 28.98 45.23 30.68
CA GLY A 29 29.19 46.65 30.70
C GLY A 29 27.86 47.40 30.70
N ASP A 30 27.41 47.80 31.90
CA ASP A 30 26.38 48.81 32.13
C ASP A 30 26.86 50.16 31.68
N SER A 31 26.01 50.96 31.04
CA SER A 31 25.94 52.40 31.27
C SER A 31 24.64 53.00 30.72
N GLN A 32 23.94 53.70 31.62
CA GLN A 32 22.82 54.61 31.42
C GLN A 32 23.21 55.81 30.52
N GLY A 33 22.18 56.34 29.82
CA GLY A 33 22.27 57.65 29.20
C GLY A 33 20.96 58.07 28.54
N ASP A 34 20.23 58.95 29.17
CA ASP A 34 18.97 59.56 28.73
C ASP A 34 19.12 60.37 27.42
N GLY A 35 17.98 60.39 26.64
CA GLY A 35 17.89 61.31 25.51
C GLY A 35 16.60 61.20 24.73
N ALA A 36 15.64 62.07 25.04
CA ALA A 36 14.38 62.22 24.32
C ALA A 36 14.56 62.69 22.87
N GLY A 37 13.76 62.14 21.94
CA GLY A 37 13.68 62.56 20.54
C GLY A 37 12.48 61.96 19.82
N SER A 38 11.39 62.73 19.77
CA SER A 38 10.17 62.45 18.98
C SER A 38 10.48 62.38 17.48
N GLY A 39 10.03 61.37 16.82
CA GLY A 39 10.07 61.21 15.36
C GLY A 39 9.12 60.10 14.89
N SER A 40 7.86 60.46 14.66
CA SER A 40 6.88 59.61 14.01
C SER A 40 7.29 59.34 12.56
N THR A 41 7.66 58.12 12.25
CA THR A 41 7.66 57.62 10.87
C THR A 41 6.88 56.30 10.84
N ASN A 42 5.70 56.35 10.23
CA ASN A 42 4.96 55.19 9.78
C ASN A 42 5.86 54.33 8.87
N ASN A 43 6.43 53.29 9.44
CA ASN A 43 6.96 52.19 8.66
C ASN A 43 5.94 51.04 8.72
N GLY A 44 5.24 50.85 7.61
CA GLY A 44 4.43 49.67 7.41
C GLY A 44 5.28 48.44 7.66
N SER A 45 5.05 47.77 8.78
CA SER A 45 5.61 46.45 9.05
C SER A 45 4.99 45.49 8.05
N ASN A 46 5.69 45.26 6.95
CA ASN A 46 5.56 44.00 6.21
C ASN A 46 5.90 42.89 7.21
N GLY A 47 4.87 42.31 7.81
CA GLY A 47 4.99 41.14 8.63
C GLY A 47 5.52 39.99 7.77
N SER A 48 6.83 39.74 7.79
CA SER A 48 7.40 38.48 7.34
C SER A 48 6.95 37.40 8.34
N GLY A 49 5.75 36.88 8.12
CA GLY A 49 5.28 35.70 8.86
C GLY A 49 6.32 34.60 8.71
N SER A 50 6.68 33.95 9.80
CA SER A 50 7.57 32.77 9.74
C SER A 50 7.03 31.76 8.75
N ALA A 51 7.92 31.16 7.93
CA ALA A 51 7.53 30.16 6.95
C ALA A 51 6.83 28.97 7.64
N ILE A 52 5.72 28.53 7.07
CA ILE A 52 4.97 27.35 7.52
C ILE A 52 5.69 26.13 6.96
N THR A 53 6.33 25.36 7.83
CA THR A 53 6.99 24.12 7.44
C THR A 53 6.00 22.97 7.54
N LEU A 54 5.86 22.19 6.46
CA LEU A 54 5.05 20.97 6.40
C LEU A 54 5.89 19.81 5.88
N THR A 55 5.86 18.68 6.58
CA THR A 55 6.54 17.44 6.19
C THR A 55 5.51 16.46 5.63
N ILE A 56 5.76 15.96 4.40
CA ILE A 56 4.87 15.07 3.67
C ILE A 56 5.63 13.77 3.39
N TRP A 57 5.07 12.62 3.80
CA TRP A 57 5.60 11.30 3.47
C TRP A 57 4.71 10.61 2.44
N GLY A 58 5.35 10.11 1.37
CA GLY A 58 4.70 9.36 0.30
C GLY A 58 5.65 8.36 -0.32
N SER A 59 5.15 7.52 -1.23
CA SER A 59 5.96 6.52 -1.94
C SER A 59 7.06 7.16 -2.77
N GLN A 60 8.11 6.39 -3.11
CA GLN A 60 9.21 6.86 -3.96
C GLN A 60 8.71 7.34 -5.33
N GLU A 61 7.73 6.61 -5.88
CA GLU A 61 7.17 6.87 -7.20
C GLU A 61 6.35 8.15 -7.25
N ASP A 62 5.82 8.61 -6.12
CA ASP A 62 4.98 9.81 -6.02
C ASP A 62 5.76 11.09 -5.71
N GLN A 63 7.06 11.01 -5.38
CA GLN A 63 7.82 12.15 -4.88
C GLN A 63 7.81 13.35 -5.83
N GLN A 64 8.02 13.13 -7.14
CA GLN A 64 8.03 14.20 -8.13
C GLN A 64 6.65 14.86 -8.24
N MET A 65 5.61 14.06 -8.33
CA MET A 65 4.23 14.54 -8.43
C MET A 65 3.79 15.32 -7.17
N LEU A 66 4.11 14.80 -5.97
CA LEU A 66 3.83 15.49 -4.70
C LEU A 66 4.53 16.85 -4.62
N LYS A 67 5.79 16.91 -5.08
CA LYS A 67 6.53 18.18 -5.13
C LYS A 67 5.84 19.20 -6.05
N GLU A 68 5.47 18.78 -7.27
CA GLU A 68 4.78 19.65 -8.23
C GLU A 68 3.44 20.19 -7.68
N MET A 69 2.65 19.31 -7.04
CA MET A 69 1.39 19.70 -6.41
C MET A 69 1.59 20.68 -5.24
N CYS A 70 2.61 20.46 -4.40
CA CYS A 70 2.93 21.35 -3.29
C CYS A 70 3.42 22.72 -3.80
N ASP A 71 4.25 22.75 -4.84
CA ASP A 71 4.72 23.99 -5.47
C ASP A 71 3.54 24.77 -6.08
N ALA A 72 2.57 24.08 -6.69
CA ALA A 72 1.33 24.71 -7.19
C ALA A 72 0.49 25.27 -6.06
N TYR A 73 0.29 24.52 -4.97
CA TYR A 73 -0.41 24.98 -3.77
C TYR A 73 0.18 26.27 -3.20
N ALA A 74 1.52 26.34 -3.10
CA ALA A 74 2.20 27.53 -2.61
C ALA A 74 1.97 28.75 -3.51
N LYS A 75 1.96 28.57 -4.84
CA LYS A 75 1.66 29.63 -5.83
C LYS A 75 0.21 30.14 -5.71
N GLU A 76 -0.73 29.25 -5.45
CA GLU A 76 -2.14 29.60 -5.26
C GLU A 76 -2.43 30.28 -3.91
N ASN A 77 -1.48 30.22 -2.97
CA ASN A 77 -1.58 30.83 -1.63
C ASN A 77 -0.48 31.87 -1.37
N PRO A 78 -0.38 32.95 -2.20
CA PRO A 78 0.75 33.90 -2.14
C PRO A 78 0.83 34.73 -0.86
N GLY A 79 -0.23 34.73 -0.04
CA GLY A 79 -0.26 35.41 1.27
C GLY A 79 0.51 34.68 2.37
N LYS A 80 1.06 33.47 2.09
CA LYS A 80 1.80 32.64 3.04
C LYS A 80 3.09 32.14 2.41
N THR A 81 4.11 31.96 3.26
CA THR A 81 5.36 31.34 2.86
C THR A 81 5.36 29.88 3.35
N TYR A 82 5.54 28.93 2.43
CA TYR A 82 5.60 27.51 2.75
C TYR A 82 7.01 26.96 2.55
N GLN A 83 7.39 26.03 3.42
CA GLN A 83 8.55 25.17 3.29
C GLN A 83 8.10 23.71 3.35
N PHE A 84 8.18 22.99 2.23
CA PHE A 84 7.82 21.58 2.18
C PHE A 84 9.05 20.70 2.37
N ARG A 85 8.90 19.65 3.19
CA ARG A 85 9.88 18.59 3.39
C ARG A 85 9.27 17.28 2.98
N PHE A 86 9.98 16.53 2.15
CA PHE A 86 9.47 15.28 1.61
C PHE A 86 10.24 14.11 2.23
N GLY A 87 9.51 13.07 2.63
CA GLY A 87 10.06 11.80 3.08
C GLY A 87 9.57 10.66 2.20
N VAL A 88 10.48 9.75 1.87
CA VAL A 88 10.15 8.53 1.13
C VAL A 88 9.76 7.45 2.12
N LEU A 89 8.56 6.92 1.95
CA LEU A 89 8.07 5.79 2.73
C LEU A 89 7.01 5.04 1.94
N GLY A 90 7.24 3.75 1.70
CA GLY A 90 6.25 2.86 1.11
C GLY A 90 5.00 2.79 1.99
N GLU A 91 3.83 2.87 1.39
CA GLU A 91 2.56 2.97 2.12
C GLU A 91 2.31 1.78 3.05
N GLY A 92 2.66 0.55 2.62
CA GLY A 92 2.53 -0.66 3.43
C GLY A 92 3.36 -0.65 4.73
N ASN A 93 4.49 0.07 4.73
CA ASN A 93 5.39 0.19 5.89
C ASN A 93 5.16 1.47 6.70
N SER A 94 4.23 2.33 6.27
CA SER A 94 3.99 3.63 6.90
C SER A 94 3.49 3.50 8.34
N SER A 95 2.62 2.51 8.61
CA SER A 95 2.03 2.31 9.93
C SER A 95 3.07 2.03 10.99
N ASP A 96 3.95 1.07 10.78
CA ASP A 96 4.92 0.67 11.80
C ASP A 96 5.86 1.82 12.14
N LYS A 97 6.29 2.56 11.13
CA LYS A 97 7.21 3.69 11.32
C LYS A 97 6.55 4.88 12.00
N ILE A 98 5.30 5.20 11.65
CA ILE A 98 4.58 6.35 12.24
C ILE A 98 4.09 6.00 13.64
N LEU A 99 3.54 4.79 13.86
CA LEU A 99 3.02 4.37 15.17
C LEU A 99 4.11 4.15 16.22
N ASN A 100 5.35 3.91 15.80
CA ASN A 100 6.49 3.83 16.73
C ASN A 100 6.80 5.18 17.39
N ASP A 101 6.59 6.31 16.69
CA ASP A 101 6.76 7.66 17.23
C ASP A 101 5.89 8.65 16.43
N VAL A 102 4.64 8.78 16.89
CA VAL A 102 3.64 9.63 16.22
C VAL A 102 4.02 11.12 16.26
N GLU A 103 4.64 11.56 17.37
CA GLU A 103 5.01 12.97 17.56
C GLU A 103 6.15 13.40 16.64
N ALA A 104 7.08 12.49 16.35
CA ALA A 104 8.18 12.72 15.40
C ALA A 104 7.76 12.44 13.94
N GLY A 105 6.54 11.94 13.71
CA GLY A 105 6.00 11.66 12.39
C GLY A 105 5.83 12.91 11.52
N PRO A 106 5.52 12.71 10.21
CA PRO A 106 5.26 13.81 9.27
C PRO A 106 3.94 14.51 9.59
N ASP A 107 3.72 15.72 9.05
CA ASP A 107 2.44 16.43 9.16
C ASP A 107 1.35 15.77 8.30
N ILE A 108 1.74 15.18 7.17
CA ILE A 108 0.85 14.54 6.18
C ILE A 108 1.50 13.23 5.71
N PHE A 109 0.71 12.16 5.60
CA PHE A 109 1.20 10.86 5.15
C PHE A 109 0.14 10.05 4.43
N ASN A 110 0.59 9.20 3.48
CA ASN A 110 -0.27 8.24 2.78
C ASN A 110 -0.24 6.88 3.47
N PHE A 111 -1.38 6.16 3.42
CA PHE A 111 -1.51 4.82 3.96
C PHE A 111 -2.68 4.06 3.32
N PRO A 112 -2.67 2.72 3.28
CA PRO A 112 -3.80 1.92 2.84
C PRO A 112 -4.90 1.84 3.90
N SER A 113 -6.14 1.69 3.47
CA SER A 113 -7.35 1.81 4.31
C SER A 113 -7.44 0.82 5.48
N ASP A 114 -6.80 -0.35 5.41
CA ASP A 114 -6.73 -1.33 6.51
C ASP A 114 -5.95 -0.82 7.74
N ARG A 115 -5.23 0.28 7.61
CA ARG A 115 -4.46 0.88 8.70
C ARG A 115 -5.19 1.96 9.47
N ILE A 116 -6.36 2.41 9.01
CA ILE A 116 -7.05 3.57 9.59
C ILE A 116 -7.40 3.37 11.07
N ASN A 117 -7.87 2.17 11.43
CA ASN A 117 -8.24 1.83 12.81
C ASN A 117 -7.01 1.89 13.74
N ALA A 118 -5.87 1.33 13.30
CA ALA A 118 -4.62 1.36 14.06
C ALA A 118 -4.09 2.79 14.24
N PHE A 119 -4.13 3.60 13.18
CA PHE A 119 -3.72 5.00 13.25
C PHE A 119 -4.64 5.83 14.16
N TYR A 120 -5.96 5.58 14.10
CA TYR A 120 -6.91 6.22 15.01
C TYR A 120 -6.66 5.82 16.46
N ALA A 121 -6.54 4.53 16.75
CA ALA A 121 -6.25 4.01 18.08
C ALA A 121 -4.93 4.56 18.67
N GLY A 122 -3.92 4.73 17.81
CA GLY A 122 -2.62 5.32 18.17
C GLY A 122 -2.61 6.84 18.26
N GLY A 123 -3.74 7.53 18.02
CA GLY A 123 -3.83 8.99 18.05
C GLY A 123 -3.10 9.70 16.92
N ALA A 124 -2.72 8.97 15.87
CA ALA A 124 -1.95 9.50 14.75
C ALA A 124 -2.76 10.35 13.77
N LEU A 125 -4.09 10.30 13.82
CA LEU A 125 -4.96 11.00 12.87
C LEU A 125 -5.68 12.18 13.52
N ALA A 126 -5.62 13.33 12.88
CA ALA A 126 -6.46 14.47 13.18
C ALA A 126 -7.85 14.30 12.54
N ARG A 127 -8.90 14.60 13.29
CA ARG A 127 -10.28 14.66 12.75
C ARG A 127 -10.38 15.77 11.72
N ILE A 128 -11.07 15.46 10.61
CA ILE A 128 -11.44 16.41 9.57
C ILE A 128 -12.91 16.78 9.78
N GLY A 129 -13.23 18.06 9.86
CA GLY A 129 -14.60 18.50 10.16
C GLY A 129 -15.04 19.71 9.36
N GLY A 130 -16.28 20.16 9.62
CA GLY A 130 -16.88 21.32 9.01
C GLY A 130 -17.04 21.23 7.49
N ASP A 131 -16.87 22.36 6.79
CA ASP A 131 -17.03 22.44 5.33
C ASP A 131 -16.08 21.51 4.57
N MET A 132 -14.92 21.19 5.15
CA MET A 132 -13.95 20.29 4.52
C MET A 132 -14.46 18.85 4.50
N GLU A 133 -15.00 18.36 5.61
CA GLU A 133 -15.64 17.05 5.70
C GLU A 133 -16.82 16.95 4.71
N THR A 134 -17.68 17.97 4.70
CA THR A 134 -18.84 18.01 3.80
C THR A 134 -18.42 17.89 2.33
N ARG A 135 -17.39 18.64 1.91
CA ARG A 135 -16.89 18.58 0.54
C ARG A 135 -16.26 17.22 0.21
N VAL A 136 -15.43 16.68 1.08
CA VAL A 136 -14.79 15.36 0.85
C VAL A 136 -15.85 14.28 0.67
N LYS A 137 -16.91 14.26 1.52
CA LYS A 137 -18.01 13.30 1.41
C LYS A 137 -18.84 13.49 0.13
N ALA A 138 -19.04 14.73 -0.32
CA ALA A 138 -19.78 15.02 -1.54
C ALA A 138 -19.01 14.62 -2.81
N ASP A 139 -17.71 14.90 -2.85
CA ASP A 139 -16.91 14.81 -4.06
C ASP A 139 -16.38 13.41 -4.34
N ASN A 140 -16.25 12.53 -3.32
CA ASN A 140 -15.66 11.21 -3.46
C ASN A 140 -16.69 10.07 -3.44
N SER A 141 -16.31 8.90 -3.93
CA SER A 141 -17.12 7.68 -3.92
C SER A 141 -17.46 7.25 -2.49
N GLU A 142 -18.64 6.68 -2.30
CA GLU A 142 -19.15 6.27 -0.97
C GLU A 142 -18.18 5.31 -0.26
N GLY A 143 -17.68 4.27 -0.93
CA GLY A 143 -16.74 3.32 -0.36
C GLY A 143 -15.42 3.96 0.05
N SER A 144 -14.93 4.98 -0.68
CA SER A 144 -13.70 5.69 -0.30
C SER A 144 -13.90 6.61 0.91
N VAL A 145 -15.09 7.19 1.04
CA VAL A 145 -15.50 7.99 2.21
C VAL A 145 -15.66 7.08 3.42
N ASP A 146 -16.33 5.93 3.27
CA ASP A 146 -16.44 4.94 4.34
C ASP A 146 -15.05 4.47 4.81
N ALA A 147 -14.14 4.15 3.88
CA ALA A 147 -12.79 3.76 4.20
C ALA A 147 -11.99 4.83 4.98
N ALA A 148 -12.33 6.11 4.80
CA ALA A 148 -11.71 7.25 5.48
C ALA A 148 -12.42 7.67 6.78
N THR A 149 -13.48 6.96 7.16
CA THR A 149 -14.38 7.29 8.27
C THR A 149 -14.22 6.33 9.44
N ILE A 150 -14.23 6.87 10.64
CA ILE A 150 -14.26 6.11 11.91
C ILE A 150 -15.54 6.46 12.66
N LYS A 151 -16.19 5.43 13.18
CA LYS A 151 -17.37 5.59 14.05
C LYS A 151 -16.92 5.84 15.49
N VAL A 152 -17.24 7.02 16.02
CA VAL A 152 -16.90 7.42 17.40
C VAL A 152 -18.18 7.75 18.14
N ASN A 153 -18.47 7.04 19.23
CA ASN A 153 -19.71 7.19 20.01
C ASN A 153 -20.99 7.06 19.15
N GLY A 154 -20.97 6.21 18.14
CA GLY A 154 -22.08 5.99 17.23
C GLY A 154 -22.21 6.97 16.07
N GLU A 155 -21.36 8.00 15.99
CA GLU A 155 -21.33 8.99 14.93
C GLU A 155 -20.14 8.78 13.99
N ASP A 156 -20.36 8.95 12.68
CA ASP A 156 -19.33 8.79 11.65
C ASP A 156 -18.54 10.07 11.43
N HIS A 157 -17.23 10.01 11.67
CA HIS A 157 -16.30 11.13 11.55
C HIS A 157 -15.18 10.82 10.57
N LEU A 158 -14.85 11.80 9.73
CA LEU A 158 -13.79 11.69 8.74
C LEU A 158 -12.41 11.90 9.40
N TYR A 159 -11.46 10.98 9.14
CA TYR A 159 -10.10 11.04 9.68
C TYR A 159 -9.00 11.01 8.60
N ALA A 160 -9.37 10.84 7.33
CA ALA A 160 -8.44 10.89 6.22
C ALA A 160 -9.11 11.42 4.95
N PHE A 161 -8.29 11.78 3.97
CA PHE A 161 -8.72 12.20 2.64
C PHE A 161 -8.54 11.03 1.67
N PRO A 162 -9.56 10.63 0.90
CA PRO A 162 -9.40 9.65 -0.17
C PRO A 162 -8.43 10.12 -1.24
N VAL A 163 -7.48 9.27 -1.62
CA VAL A 163 -6.43 9.56 -2.62
C VAL A 163 -6.67 8.79 -3.90
N THR A 164 -6.75 7.44 -3.80
CA THR A 164 -7.06 6.54 -4.91
C THR A 164 -7.99 5.42 -4.49
N GLY A 165 -8.74 4.86 -5.45
CA GLY A 165 -9.67 3.77 -5.27
C GLY A 165 -9.31 2.52 -6.08
N ASP A 166 -8.03 2.22 -6.18
CA ASP A 166 -7.49 1.16 -7.02
C ASP A 166 -6.51 0.24 -6.28
N ASN A 167 -6.55 0.23 -4.95
CA ASN A 167 -5.70 -0.64 -4.16
C ASN A 167 -6.24 -2.08 -4.16
N CYS A 168 -6.11 -2.73 -5.32
CA CYS A 168 -6.46 -4.12 -5.57
C CYS A 168 -5.45 -4.73 -6.55
N TYR A 169 -5.61 -6.04 -6.81
CA TYR A 169 -4.80 -6.76 -7.79
C TYR A 169 -5.70 -7.58 -8.72
N PHE A 170 -5.18 -7.83 -9.92
CA PHE A 170 -5.84 -8.54 -11.01
C PHE A 170 -4.78 -9.24 -11.88
N LEU A 171 -5.18 -9.89 -12.96
CA LEU A 171 -4.27 -10.63 -13.82
C LEU A 171 -3.77 -9.76 -14.98
N TYR A 172 -2.45 -9.63 -15.10
CA TYR A 172 -1.75 -9.19 -16.31
C TYR A 172 -1.36 -10.40 -17.15
N TYR A 173 -1.45 -10.29 -18.47
CA TYR A 173 -1.07 -11.38 -19.37
C TYR A 173 -0.48 -10.87 -20.70
N ASP A 174 0.32 -11.74 -21.32
CA ASP A 174 0.90 -11.52 -22.64
C ASP A 174 -0.09 -12.02 -23.72
N LYS A 175 -0.70 -11.09 -24.50
CA LYS A 175 -1.62 -11.39 -25.61
C LYS A 175 -0.96 -12.22 -26.71
N SER A 176 0.37 -12.24 -26.80
CA SER A 176 1.07 -13.12 -27.73
C SER A 176 0.93 -14.60 -27.37
N VAL A 177 0.67 -14.90 -26.08
CA VAL A 177 0.45 -16.24 -25.54
C VAL A 177 -1.03 -16.60 -25.48
N PHE A 178 -1.84 -15.73 -24.86
CA PHE A 178 -3.28 -15.94 -24.67
C PHE A 178 -4.05 -15.19 -25.76
N LYS A 179 -4.69 -15.95 -26.65
CA LYS A 179 -5.33 -15.40 -27.85
C LYS A 179 -6.82 -15.14 -27.67
N ASN A 180 -7.46 -15.86 -26.76
CA ASN A 180 -8.91 -15.78 -26.57
C ASN A 180 -9.23 -15.45 -25.09
N PRO A 181 -10.29 -14.69 -24.83
CA PRO A 181 -10.71 -14.38 -23.45
C PRO A 181 -11.01 -15.64 -22.61
N GLU A 182 -11.49 -16.71 -23.24
CA GLU A 182 -11.78 -17.98 -22.58
C GLU A 182 -10.53 -18.67 -22.02
N ASP A 183 -9.35 -18.33 -22.54
CA ASP A 183 -8.06 -18.87 -22.08
C ASP A 183 -7.68 -18.38 -20.68
N LEU A 184 -8.34 -17.33 -20.20
CA LEU A 184 -8.03 -16.62 -18.95
C LEU A 184 -9.06 -16.86 -17.82
N GLN A 185 -10.06 -17.72 -18.04
CA GLN A 185 -11.16 -17.91 -17.09
C GLN A 185 -10.75 -18.70 -15.85
N SER A 186 -9.90 -19.71 -15.99
CA SER A 186 -9.44 -20.55 -14.88
C SER A 186 -7.93 -20.62 -14.80
N MET A 187 -7.39 -20.75 -13.59
CA MET A 187 -5.96 -20.86 -13.33
C MET A 187 -5.38 -22.14 -13.99
N ASP A 188 -6.14 -23.24 -14.02
CA ASP A 188 -5.70 -24.47 -14.67
C ASP A 188 -5.45 -24.26 -16.17
N LYS A 189 -6.41 -23.63 -16.86
CA LYS A 189 -6.28 -23.37 -18.31
C LYS A 189 -5.15 -22.37 -18.60
N ILE A 190 -4.99 -21.34 -17.77
CA ILE A 190 -3.88 -20.38 -17.88
C ILE A 190 -2.54 -21.12 -17.75
N LEU A 191 -2.42 -22.03 -16.77
CA LEU A 191 -1.21 -22.80 -16.55
C LEU A 191 -0.93 -23.78 -17.70
N ASP A 192 -1.94 -24.49 -18.21
CA ASP A 192 -1.79 -25.41 -19.33
C ASP A 192 -1.21 -24.68 -20.55
N ILE A 193 -1.78 -23.53 -20.93
CA ILE A 193 -1.31 -22.73 -22.06
C ILE A 193 0.10 -22.17 -21.81
N ALA A 194 0.37 -21.68 -20.59
CA ALA A 194 1.69 -21.17 -20.26
C ALA A 194 2.78 -22.27 -20.31
N GLU A 195 2.48 -23.45 -19.78
CA GLU A 195 3.38 -24.62 -19.80
C GLU A 195 3.66 -25.11 -21.23
N GLU A 196 2.63 -25.18 -22.08
CA GLU A 196 2.78 -25.50 -23.51
C GLU A 196 3.67 -24.49 -24.24
N ALA A 197 3.56 -23.21 -23.87
CA ALA A 197 4.41 -22.14 -24.39
C ALA A 197 5.83 -22.11 -23.79
N GLY A 198 6.13 -23.00 -22.84
CA GLY A 198 7.40 -23.00 -22.08
C GLY A 198 7.59 -21.74 -21.24
N LYS A 199 6.52 -21.19 -20.71
CA LYS A 199 6.45 -19.98 -19.89
C LYS A 199 5.86 -20.26 -18.50
N LYS A 200 5.81 -19.25 -17.66
CA LYS A 200 5.36 -19.32 -16.26
C LYS A 200 4.23 -18.35 -15.97
N VAL A 201 3.47 -18.66 -14.92
CA VAL A 201 2.48 -17.79 -14.29
C VAL A 201 3.00 -17.40 -12.91
N HIS A 202 3.08 -16.11 -12.64
CA HIS A 202 3.63 -15.60 -11.38
C HIS A 202 2.53 -15.04 -10.48
N PHE A 203 2.52 -15.46 -9.21
CA PHE A 203 1.60 -14.95 -8.21
C PHE A 203 2.36 -14.71 -6.88
N LYS A 204 2.27 -13.50 -6.33
CA LYS A 204 3.01 -13.10 -5.13
C LYS A 204 2.34 -13.62 -3.86
N ILE A 205 2.21 -14.92 -3.72
CA ILE A 205 1.57 -15.57 -2.55
C ILE A 205 2.57 -16.11 -1.52
N ASN A 206 3.87 -16.12 -1.84
CA ASN A 206 4.89 -16.56 -0.91
C ASN A 206 5.43 -15.37 -0.13
N ASP A 207 5.38 -15.43 1.19
CA ASP A 207 5.73 -14.34 2.09
C ASP A 207 4.86 -13.08 1.94
N ASP A 208 3.61 -13.26 1.45
CA ASP A 208 2.63 -12.19 1.31
C ASP A 208 1.20 -12.65 1.62
N GLY A 209 0.71 -12.27 2.80
CA GLY A 209 -0.63 -12.67 3.27
C GLY A 209 -1.77 -11.97 2.52
N TRP A 210 -1.53 -10.76 1.98
CA TRP A 210 -2.54 -9.99 1.27
C TRP A 210 -2.94 -10.65 -0.06
N TYR A 211 -1.97 -11.13 -0.82
CA TYR A 211 -2.23 -11.90 -2.03
C TYR A 211 -2.74 -13.32 -1.74
N LEU A 212 -2.13 -14.01 -0.75
CA LEU A 212 -2.49 -15.38 -0.41
C LEU A 212 -3.94 -15.51 0.07
N ALA A 213 -4.43 -14.52 0.80
CA ALA A 213 -5.80 -14.51 1.33
C ALA A 213 -6.88 -14.57 0.23
N SER A 214 -6.54 -14.25 -1.03
CA SER A 214 -7.48 -14.35 -2.15
C SER A 214 -8.06 -15.74 -2.36
N PHE A 215 -7.35 -16.78 -1.99
CA PHE A 215 -7.82 -18.17 -2.04
C PHE A 215 -8.83 -18.46 -0.92
N PHE A 216 -8.58 -17.96 0.28
CA PHE A 216 -9.45 -18.20 1.44
C PHE A 216 -10.74 -17.39 1.37
N PHE A 217 -10.68 -16.14 0.93
CA PHE A 217 -11.87 -15.30 0.79
C PHE A 217 -12.66 -15.56 -0.51
N ALA A 218 -12.20 -16.47 -1.36
CA ALA A 218 -12.97 -17.00 -2.46
C ALA A 218 -14.08 -17.96 -2.00
N ASP A 219 -13.89 -18.62 -0.86
CA ASP A 219 -14.85 -19.52 -0.25
C ASP A 219 -15.75 -18.74 0.73
N GLU A 220 -17.06 -18.72 0.48
CA GLU A 220 -18.05 -17.96 1.27
C GLU A 220 -18.28 -18.56 2.68
N ASP A 221 -17.94 -19.83 2.91
CA ASP A 221 -18.06 -20.51 4.19
C ASP A 221 -16.87 -20.20 5.12
N LEU A 222 -15.76 -19.67 4.57
CA LEU A 222 -14.62 -19.23 5.33
C LEU A 222 -14.81 -17.81 5.84
N LYS A 223 -14.67 -17.64 7.17
CA LYS A 223 -14.96 -16.40 7.88
C LYS A 223 -13.73 -15.83 8.56
N TYR A 224 -13.63 -14.53 8.49
CA TYR A 224 -12.72 -13.73 9.29
C TYR A 224 -13.45 -12.46 9.69
N ASP A 225 -13.81 -12.35 10.97
CA ASP A 225 -14.58 -11.24 11.51
C ASP A 225 -13.88 -10.65 12.72
N VAL A 226 -13.82 -9.31 12.77
CA VAL A 226 -13.16 -8.57 13.85
C VAL A 226 -14.15 -7.64 14.53
N THR A 227 -14.21 -7.74 15.85
CA THR A 227 -14.97 -6.81 16.69
C THR A 227 -14.01 -5.80 17.33
N TYR A 228 -14.39 -4.54 17.25
CA TYR A 228 -13.61 -3.42 17.80
C TYR A 228 -14.36 -2.77 18.97
N ASN A 229 -13.60 -2.30 19.97
CA ASN A 229 -14.14 -1.43 21.00
C ASN A 229 -14.28 0.03 20.54
N ASP A 230 -14.79 0.90 21.42
CA ASP A 230 -14.99 2.34 21.12
C ASP A 230 -13.70 3.10 20.76
N ARG A 231 -12.53 2.52 21.01
CA ARG A 231 -11.22 3.08 20.65
C ARG A 231 -10.66 2.48 19.37
N MET A 232 -11.45 1.68 18.65
CA MET A 232 -11.01 0.93 17.46
C MET A 232 -9.84 -0.02 17.74
N VAL A 233 -9.74 -0.54 18.96
CA VAL A 233 -8.84 -1.64 19.32
C VAL A 233 -9.58 -2.95 19.16
N GLU A 234 -8.96 -3.92 18.52
CA GLU A 234 -9.53 -5.25 18.31
C GLU A 234 -9.81 -5.95 19.64
N GLU A 235 -11.06 -6.33 19.90
CA GLU A 235 -11.47 -7.07 21.10
C GLU A 235 -11.62 -8.56 20.83
N LYS A 236 -12.13 -8.93 19.66
CA LYS A 236 -12.38 -10.32 19.28
C LYS A 236 -12.09 -10.53 17.81
N VAL A 237 -11.43 -11.64 17.50
CA VAL A 237 -11.22 -12.11 16.14
C VAL A 237 -11.81 -13.52 16.02
N GLU A 238 -12.79 -13.68 15.13
CA GLU A 238 -13.36 -14.95 14.74
C GLU A 238 -12.80 -15.38 13.39
N ILE A 239 -12.19 -16.56 13.32
CA ILE A 239 -11.64 -17.15 12.11
C ILE A 239 -11.86 -18.66 12.14
N ASN A 240 -12.30 -19.24 10.99
CA ASN A 240 -12.56 -20.69 10.85
C ASN A 240 -11.72 -21.36 9.77
N PHE A 241 -10.59 -20.76 9.38
CA PHE A 241 -9.74 -21.34 8.33
C PHE A 241 -9.16 -22.71 8.68
N ASP A 242 -9.25 -23.16 9.93
CA ASP A 242 -8.90 -24.51 10.39
C ASP A 242 -10.06 -25.53 10.23
N SER A 243 -11.10 -25.23 9.43
CA SER A 243 -12.20 -26.11 9.03
C SER A 243 -11.81 -27.07 7.89
N GLU A 244 -12.77 -27.93 7.48
CA GLU A 244 -12.61 -28.75 6.26
C GLU A 244 -12.50 -27.90 5.01
N ASP A 245 -13.31 -26.82 4.90
CA ASP A 245 -13.27 -25.91 3.76
C ASP A 245 -11.89 -25.24 3.63
N GLY A 246 -11.31 -24.80 4.75
CA GLY A 246 -9.94 -24.29 4.76
C GLY A 246 -8.90 -25.33 4.33
N LEU A 247 -9.12 -26.62 4.64
CA LEU A 247 -8.27 -27.70 4.12
C LEU A 247 -8.40 -27.83 2.59
N GLU A 248 -9.60 -27.77 2.04
CA GLU A 248 -9.79 -27.84 0.58
C GLU A 248 -9.11 -26.66 -0.13
N VAL A 249 -9.19 -25.45 0.44
CA VAL A 249 -8.41 -24.30 -0.04
C VAL A 249 -6.90 -24.57 -0.02
N MET A 250 -6.37 -25.13 1.06
CA MET A 250 -4.94 -25.47 1.15
C MET A 250 -4.53 -26.59 0.17
N LYS A 251 -5.41 -27.52 -0.13
CA LYS A 251 -5.19 -28.55 -1.16
C LYS A 251 -5.10 -27.91 -2.55
N ALA A 252 -5.99 -26.96 -2.85
CA ALA A 252 -5.96 -26.20 -4.10
C ALA A 252 -4.64 -25.42 -4.23
N ILE A 253 -4.23 -24.70 -3.18
CA ILE A 253 -2.95 -23.98 -3.16
C ILE A 253 -1.77 -24.94 -3.37
N ARG A 254 -1.76 -26.08 -2.68
CA ARG A 254 -0.74 -27.14 -2.87
C ARG A 254 -0.72 -27.65 -4.30
N HIS A 255 -1.88 -27.86 -4.93
CA HIS A 255 -1.99 -28.27 -6.33
C HIS A 255 -1.30 -27.27 -7.25
N TYR A 256 -1.63 -25.96 -7.15
CA TYR A 256 -1.03 -24.94 -8.00
C TYR A 256 0.47 -24.77 -7.73
N ILE A 257 0.90 -24.73 -6.47
CA ILE A 257 2.34 -24.65 -6.13
C ILE A 257 3.11 -25.80 -6.79
N ASN A 258 2.56 -27.01 -6.87
CA ASN A 258 3.22 -28.16 -7.45
C ASN A 258 3.24 -28.18 -9.00
N ARG A 259 2.44 -27.34 -9.68
CA ARG A 259 2.51 -27.16 -11.14
C ARG A 259 3.86 -26.54 -11.53
N ASP A 260 4.47 -27.05 -12.61
CA ASP A 260 5.75 -26.55 -13.11
C ASP A 260 5.63 -25.12 -13.64
N GLY A 261 4.49 -24.77 -14.24
CA GLY A 261 4.18 -23.45 -14.74
C GLY A 261 3.90 -22.40 -13.67
N PHE A 262 3.65 -22.79 -12.41
CA PHE A 262 3.29 -21.87 -11.34
C PHE A 262 4.50 -21.43 -10.50
N VAL A 263 4.64 -20.10 -10.31
CA VAL A 263 5.69 -19.52 -9.48
C VAL A 263 5.09 -18.69 -8.35
N ALA A 264 5.20 -19.21 -7.12
CA ALA A 264 4.85 -18.47 -5.91
C ALA A 264 5.95 -17.43 -5.60
N GLN A 265 5.73 -16.19 -6.03
CA GLN A 265 6.69 -15.09 -5.85
C GLN A 265 6.68 -14.49 -4.45
N THR A 266 7.79 -13.83 -4.09
CA THR A 266 7.97 -13.13 -2.80
C THR A 266 7.86 -11.60 -2.91
N ASP A 267 8.09 -11.02 -4.10
CA ASP A 267 8.00 -9.57 -4.29
C ASP A 267 7.68 -9.18 -5.75
N ASP A 268 7.21 -7.94 -5.93
CA ASP A 268 6.81 -7.39 -7.22
C ASP A 268 7.99 -7.20 -8.18
N SER A 269 9.21 -6.96 -7.68
CA SER A 269 10.39 -6.77 -8.53
C SER A 269 10.72 -8.04 -9.32
N LYS A 270 10.44 -9.22 -8.74
CA LYS A 270 10.62 -10.51 -9.42
C LYS A 270 9.56 -10.74 -10.51
N ILE A 271 8.34 -10.25 -10.31
CA ILE A 271 7.29 -10.26 -11.35
C ILE A 271 7.73 -9.40 -12.53
N ILE A 272 8.20 -8.19 -12.27
CA ILE A 272 8.72 -7.28 -13.30
C ILE A 272 9.92 -7.92 -14.03
N ALA A 273 10.85 -8.52 -13.30
CA ALA A 273 11.99 -9.21 -13.87
C ALA A 273 11.56 -10.36 -14.81
N ALA A 274 10.52 -11.12 -14.45
CA ALA A 274 10.01 -12.23 -15.27
C ALA A 274 9.32 -11.77 -16.57
N PHE A 275 8.74 -10.57 -16.60
CA PHE A 275 8.27 -9.93 -17.84
C PHE A 275 9.37 -9.30 -18.68
N THR A 276 10.56 -9.05 -18.09
CA THR A 276 11.69 -8.47 -18.80
C THR A 276 12.29 -9.51 -19.77
N PRO A 277 12.48 -9.16 -21.06
CA PRO A 277 13.09 -10.06 -22.02
C PRO A 277 14.53 -10.41 -21.63
N ASP A 278 14.92 -11.67 -21.82
CA ASP A 278 16.32 -12.11 -21.75
C ASP A 278 17.13 -11.61 -22.96
N ALA A 279 18.42 -11.99 -23.03
CA ALA A 279 19.29 -11.62 -24.13
C ALA A 279 18.83 -12.13 -25.51
N ASN A 280 17.93 -13.10 -25.57
CA ASN A 280 17.33 -13.65 -26.80
C ASN A 280 15.96 -13.07 -27.11
N GLY A 281 15.49 -12.11 -26.31
CA GLY A 281 14.17 -11.51 -26.43
C GLY A 281 13.03 -12.37 -25.84
N LYS A 282 13.33 -13.47 -25.13
CA LYS A 282 12.35 -14.37 -24.52
C LYS A 282 11.98 -13.86 -23.13
N ARG A 283 10.67 -13.80 -22.84
CA ARG A 283 10.13 -13.52 -21.50
C ARG A 283 9.77 -14.83 -20.80
N GLU A 284 10.10 -14.96 -19.53
CA GLU A 284 9.71 -16.11 -18.70
C GLU A 284 8.22 -16.08 -18.40
N CYS A 285 7.69 -14.89 -18.06
CA CYS A 285 6.31 -14.72 -17.63
C CYS A 285 5.34 -14.70 -18.81
N ALA A 286 4.28 -15.52 -18.74
CA ALA A 286 3.11 -15.45 -19.62
C ALA A 286 1.99 -14.63 -18.99
N ALA A 287 1.79 -14.77 -17.68
CA ALA A 287 0.79 -14.05 -16.91
C ALA A 287 1.25 -13.85 -15.46
N ALA A 288 0.80 -12.78 -14.82
CA ALA A 288 1.09 -12.53 -13.40
C ALA A 288 -0.04 -11.78 -12.71
N VAL A 289 -0.28 -12.10 -11.45
CA VAL A 289 -1.16 -11.31 -10.58
C VAL A 289 -0.35 -10.16 -9.97
N SER A 290 -0.80 -8.94 -10.22
CA SER A 290 -0.23 -7.71 -9.67
C SER A 290 -1.27 -6.58 -9.65
N GLY A 291 -0.93 -5.45 -9.04
CA GLY A 291 -1.83 -4.29 -8.93
C GLY A 291 -1.50 -3.15 -9.90
N THR A 292 -2.26 -2.07 -9.78
CA THR A 292 -2.15 -0.86 -10.62
C THR A 292 -0.78 -0.20 -10.54
N TRP A 293 -0.07 -0.34 -9.41
CA TRP A 293 1.28 0.24 -9.21
C TRP A 293 2.33 -0.27 -10.18
N ASN A 294 2.15 -1.47 -10.77
CA ASN A 294 3.06 -2.05 -11.75
C ASN A 294 2.60 -1.84 -13.21
N ALA A 295 1.42 -1.26 -13.43
CA ALA A 295 0.80 -1.12 -14.74
C ALA A 295 1.68 -0.42 -15.77
N ALA A 296 2.25 0.74 -15.42
CA ALA A 296 3.10 1.50 -16.32
C ALA A 296 4.36 0.71 -16.74
N THR A 297 4.98 0.00 -15.79
CA THR A 297 6.18 -0.82 -16.04
C THR A 297 5.85 -2.04 -16.91
N ILE A 298 4.76 -2.75 -16.61
CA ILE A 298 4.33 -3.92 -17.40
C ILE A 298 3.93 -3.48 -18.81
N LYS A 299 3.23 -2.34 -18.96
CA LYS A 299 2.91 -1.75 -20.27
C LYS A 299 4.16 -1.42 -21.07
N GLN A 300 5.19 -0.88 -20.42
CA GLN A 300 6.47 -0.61 -21.08
C GLN A 300 7.14 -1.89 -21.59
N LEU A 301 7.05 -3.00 -20.84
CA LEU A 301 7.66 -4.29 -21.16
C LEU A 301 6.90 -5.08 -22.24
N LEU A 302 5.58 -5.07 -22.20
CA LEU A 302 4.73 -5.83 -23.12
C LEU A 302 4.20 -5.01 -24.30
N GLY A 303 4.18 -3.67 -24.22
CA GLY A 303 3.65 -2.83 -25.28
C GLY A 303 2.16 -3.12 -25.55
N ASP A 304 1.82 -3.34 -26.82
CA ASP A 304 0.44 -3.63 -27.24
C ASP A 304 0.00 -5.08 -26.91
N ASP A 305 0.97 -5.95 -26.57
CA ASP A 305 0.68 -7.30 -26.10
C ASP A 305 0.25 -7.34 -24.63
N MET A 306 0.30 -6.23 -23.90
CA MET A 306 -0.24 -6.20 -22.53
C MET A 306 -1.76 -6.38 -22.55
N GLY A 307 -2.22 -7.44 -21.88
CA GLY A 307 -3.61 -7.66 -21.53
C GLY A 307 -3.81 -7.60 -20.01
N VAL A 308 -5.03 -7.26 -19.60
CA VAL A 308 -5.48 -7.29 -18.20
C VAL A 308 -6.86 -7.92 -18.12
N CYS A 309 -7.13 -8.67 -17.07
CA CYS A 309 -8.46 -9.19 -16.75
C CYS A 309 -8.59 -9.47 -15.25
N ILE A 310 -9.81 -9.72 -14.79
CA ILE A 310 -10.07 -10.11 -13.40
C ILE A 310 -9.32 -11.41 -13.03
N LEU A 311 -9.17 -11.65 -11.74
CA LEU A 311 -8.58 -12.89 -11.24
C LEU A 311 -9.32 -14.12 -11.78
N PRO A 312 -8.60 -15.20 -12.12
CA PRO A 312 -9.21 -16.42 -12.63
C PRO A 312 -9.98 -17.18 -11.55
N THR A 313 -10.80 -18.16 -11.96
CA THR A 313 -11.27 -19.19 -11.04
C THR A 313 -10.16 -20.16 -10.69
N VAL A 314 -10.26 -20.76 -9.52
CA VAL A 314 -9.45 -21.89 -9.05
C VAL A 314 -10.37 -23.03 -8.66
N LYS A 315 -9.86 -24.27 -8.69
CA LYS A 315 -10.65 -25.42 -8.32
C LYS A 315 -10.49 -25.72 -6.83
N ILE A 316 -11.58 -25.53 -6.05
CA ILE A 316 -11.66 -25.84 -4.61
C ILE A 316 -12.76 -26.89 -4.45
N ASP A 317 -12.46 -28.02 -3.84
CA ASP A 317 -13.38 -29.16 -3.66
C ASP A 317 -14.13 -29.58 -4.96
N GLY A 318 -13.43 -29.48 -6.11
CA GLY A 318 -13.97 -29.83 -7.41
C GLY A 318 -14.78 -28.72 -8.10
N GLU A 319 -15.14 -27.65 -7.43
CA GLU A 319 -15.90 -26.52 -7.95
C GLU A 319 -14.97 -25.39 -8.43
N ASP A 320 -15.39 -24.68 -9.48
CA ASP A 320 -14.67 -23.52 -10.01
C ASP A 320 -15.07 -22.25 -9.24
N VAL A 321 -14.18 -21.81 -8.36
CA VAL A 321 -14.42 -20.67 -7.45
C VAL A 321 -13.57 -19.47 -7.89
N ARG A 322 -14.17 -18.27 -8.01
CA ARG A 322 -13.47 -17.05 -8.39
C ARG A 322 -12.60 -16.56 -7.24
N LEU A 323 -11.31 -16.32 -7.48
CA LEU A 323 -10.44 -15.71 -6.48
C LEU A 323 -10.97 -14.33 -6.05
N SER A 324 -11.06 -14.14 -4.73
CA SER A 324 -11.55 -12.92 -4.10
C SER A 324 -10.39 -12.13 -3.52
N GLY A 325 -9.99 -11.06 -4.22
CA GLY A 325 -8.96 -10.15 -3.71
C GLY A 325 -9.50 -9.16 -2.68
N PHE A 326 -8.84 -8.02 -2.62
CA PHE A 326 -9.27 -6.92 -1.77
C PHE A 326 -9.55 -5.68 -2.60
N MET A 327 -10.58 -4.93 -2.19
CA MET A 327 -10.80 -3.57 -2.64
C MET A 327 -10.41 -2.63 -1.52
N GLY A 328 -9.29 -1.95 -1.72
CA GLY A 328 -8.75 -0.98 -0.78
C GLY A 328 -8.70 0.40 -1.39
N TYR A 329 -8.49 1.36 -0.50
CA TYR A 329 -8.30 2.76 -0.84
C TYR A 329 -6.95 3.22 -0.29
N LYS A 330 -6.29 4.10 -1.02
CA LYS A 330 -5.18 4.86 -0.45
C LYS A 330 -5.74 6.14 0.14
N LEU A 331 -5.33 6.42 1.34
CA LEU A 331 -5.79 7.53 2.15
C LEU A 331 -4.63 8.45 2.49
N MET A 332 -4.93 9.74 2.68
CA MET A 332 -3.99 10.74 3.16
C MET A 332 -4.42 11.24 4.53
N GLY A 333 -3.62 10.96 5.54
CA GLY A 333 -3.85 11.40 6.92
C GLY A 333 -3.13 12.69 7.26
N VAL A 334 -3.71 13.45 8.18
CA VAL A 334 -3.06 14.58 8.86
C VAL A 334 -2.70 14.12 10.26
N ASN A 335 -1.44 14.30 10.65
CA ASN A 335 -0.96 13.87 11.94
C ASN A 335 -1.64 14.63 13.09
N GLY A 336 -2.21 13.88 14.04
CA GLY A 336 -2.85 14.43 15.24
C GLY A 336 -1.92 15.28 16.12
N TYR A 337 -0.61 15.10 16.01
CA TYR A 337 0.42 15.87 16.73
C TYR A 337 1.09 16.98 15.89
N SER A 338 0.70 17.15 14.62
CA SER A 338 1.20 18.25 13.80
C SER A 338 0.99 19.60 14.50
N LYS A 339 2.01 20.43 14.52
CA LYS A 339 1.93 21.81 15.03
C LYS A 339 1.17 22.73 14.09
N ASN A 340 1.01 22.33 12.83
CA ASN A 340 0.36 23.08 11.76
C ASN A 340 -0.89 22.36 11.23
N LYS A 341 -1.66 21.64 12.07
CA LYS A 341 -2.80 20.79 11.67
C LYS A 341 -3.76 21.44 10.67
N GLY A 342 -4.12 22.71 10.90
CA GLY A 342 -5.04 23.44 10.02
C GLY A 342 -4.46 23.66 8.60
N GLU A 343 -3.18 23.95 8.48
CA GLU A 343 -2.51 24.13 7.18
C GLU A 343 -2.21 22.77 6.52
N ALA A 344 -1.85 21.76 7.31
CA ALA A 344 -1.70 20.40 6.84
C ALA A 344 -3.01 19.86 6.26
N ALA A 345 -4.14 20.08 6.93
CA ALA A 345 -5.46 19.66 6.42
C ALA A 345 -5.85 20.39 5.12
N LYS A 346 -5.55 21.68 4.99
CA LYS A 346 -5.79 22.42 3.73
C LYS A 346 -4.93 21.89 2.59
N LEU A 347 -3.64 21.61 2.86
CA LEU A 347 -2.74 21.03 1.87
C LEU A 347 -3.21 19.61 1.50
N ALA A 348 -3.55 18.76 2.46
CA ALA A 348 -4.05 17.42 2.20
C ALA A 348 -5.34 17.43 1.35
N ALA A 349 -6.29 18.34 1.67
CA ALA A 349 -7.49 18.54 0.85
C ALA A 349 -7.16 18.99 -0.58
N TYR A 350 -6.14 19.83 -0.76
CA TYR A 350 -5.67 20.25 -2.08
C TYR A 350 -5.02 19.08 -2.83
N LEU A 351 -4.12 18.34 -2.19
CA LEU A 351 -3.42 17.20 -2.78
C LEU A 351 -4.36 16.07 -3.21
N THR A 352 -5.59 16.05 -2.69
CA THR A 352 -6.62 15.02 -2.97
C THR A 352 -7.86 15.56 -3.69
N ASN A 353 -7.83 16.80 -4.15
CA ASN A 353 -8.95 17.41 -4.88
C ASN A 353 -9.12 16.84 -6.30
N GLU A 354 -10.18 17.25 -6.99
CA GLU A 354 -10.52 16.86 -8.37
C GLU A 354 -9.30 16.99 -9.32
N GLN A 355 -8.65 18.16 -9.35
CA GLN A 355 -7.52 18.45 -10.22
C GLN A 355 -6.32 17.52 -9.97
N ASN A 356 -6.02 17.28 -8.70
CA ASN A 356 -4.86 16.48 -8.31
C ASN A 356 -5.14 14.97 -8.40
N GLN A 357 -6.37 14.51 -8.27
CA GLN A 357 -6.73 13.14 -8.58
C GLN A 357 -6.66 12.87 -10.09
N LEU A 358 -7.10 13.83 -10.95
CA LEU A 358 -6.92 13.73 -12.38
C LEU A 358 -5.42 13.70 -12.77
N LYS A 359 -4.58 14.53 -12.12
CA LYS A 359 -3.13 14.47 -12.32
C LYS A 359 -2.55 13.11 -11.94
N ARG A 360 -2.96 12.52 -10.80
CA ARG A 360 -2.54 11.16 -10.42
C ARG A 360 -2.90 10.11 -11.46
N PHE A 361 -4.11 10.18 -12.00
CA PHE A 361 -4.51 9.29 -13.09
C PHE A 361 -3.62 9.48 -14.34
N LYS A 362 -3.42 10.71 -14.78
CA LYS A 362 -2.62 11.01 -15.99
C LYS A 362 -1.14 10.65 -15.85
N ASP A 363 -0.55 10.92 -14.70
CA ASP A 363 0.88 10.71 -14.47
C ASP A 363 1.21 9.27 -14.08
N ARG A 364 0.28 8.58 -13.42
CA ARG A 364 0.53 7.30 -12.76
C ARG A 364 -0.46 6.19 -13.11
N GLY A 365 -1.57 6.48 -13.78
CA GLY A 365 -2.64 5.52 -14.05
C GLY A 365 -3.41 5.08 -12.81
N LEU A 366 -3.38 5.87 -11.73
CA LEU A 366 -4.02 5.52 -10.46
C LEU A 366 -5.50 5.88 -10.46
N GLY A 367 -6.37 4.95 -10.04
CA GLY A 367 -7.81 5.09 -10.08
C GLY A 367 -8.33 6.18 -9.13
N PRO A 368 -9.08 7.18 -9.64
CA PRO A 368 -9.58 8.26 -8.83
C PRO A 368 -10.76 7.83 -7.94
N THR A 369 -10.86 8.41 -6.76
CA THR A 369 -12.05 8.33 -5.89
C THR A 369 -13.02 9.48 -6.12
N ASN A 370 -12.55 10.59 -6.71
CA ASN A 370 -13.40 11.74 -7.03
C ASN A 370 -14.40 11.36 -8.12
N LYS A 371 -15.71 11.54 -7.84
CA LYS A 371 -16.81 11.13 -8.72
C LYS A 371 -16.76 11.76 -10.11
N LYS A 372 -16.34 13.04 -10.20
CA LYS A 372 -16.26 13.74 -11.49
C LYS A 372 -15.10 13.21 -12.31
N VAL A 373 -13.95 12.99 -11.70
CA VAL A 373 -12.77 12.44 -12.37
C VAL A 373 -13.05 11.01 -12.82
N ALA A 374 -13.64 10.19 -11.97
CA ALA A 374 -14.01 8.82 -12.29
C ALA A 374 -14.99 8.70 -13.47
N ALA A 375 -15.82 9.73 -13.69
CA ALA A 375 -16.78 9.78 -14.79
C ALA A 375 -16.22 10.32 -16.10
N LEU A 376 -14.93 10.73 -16.16
CA LEU A 376 -14.32 11.19 -17.40
C LEU A 376 -14.17 10.01 -18.39
N PRO A 377 -14.46 10.21 -19.70
CA PRO A 377 -14.31 9.16 -20.71
C PRO A 377 -12.91 8.53 -20.69
N GLU A 378 -11.85 9.33 -20.59
CA GLU A 378 -10.47 8.87 -20.54
C GLU A 378 -10.15 7.96 -19.33
N VAL A 379 -10.94 8.04 -18.25
CA VAL A 379 -10.82 7.18 -17.06
C VAL A 379 -11.69 5.92 -17.23
N MET A 380 -12.92 6.10 -17.73
CA MET A 380 -13.86 5.00 -17.94
C MET A 380 -13.40 4.01 -19.02
N ASP A 381 -12.71 4.51 -20.04
CA ASP A 381 -12.21 3.71 -21.18
C ASP A 381 -10.83 3.09 -20.89
N ASP A 382 -10.21 3.39 -19.72
CA ASP A 382 -8.92 2.80 -19.36
C ASP A 382 -9.12 1.31 -18.99
N PRO A 383 -8.42 0.36 -19.66
CA PRO A 383 -8.64 -1.07 -19.43
C PRO A 383 -8.24 -1.53 -18.03
N ILE A 384 -7.30 -0.82 -17.38
CA ILE A 384 -6.89 -1.15 -16.01
C ILE A 384 -7.98 -0.75 -15.03
N ILE A 385 -8.49 0.49 -15.15
CA ILE A 385 -9.58 0.98 -14.28
C ILE A 385 -10.85 0.15 -14.49
N SER A 386 -11.18 -0.18 -15.75
CA SER A 386 -12.30 -1.08 -16.06
C SER A 386 -12.15 -2.45 -15.39
N THR A 387 -10.95 -3.03 -15.43
CA THR A 387 -10.65 -4.31 -14.75
C THR A 387 -10.73 -4.19 -13.23
N VAL A 388 -10.25 -3.08 -12.64
CA VAL A 388 -10.39 -2.79 -11.21
C VAL A 388 -11.85 -2.77 -10.79
N LEU A 389 -12.70 -2.08 -11.56
CA LEU A 389 -14.15 -2.01 -11.27
C LEU A 389 -14.85 -3.35 -11.41
N GLU A 390 -14.49 -4.16 -12.41
CA GLU A 390 -15.02 -5.51 -12.58
C GLU A 390 -14.56 -6.43 -11.44
N GLN A 391 -13.28 -6.40 -11.08
CA GLN A 391 -12.73 -7.19 -9.98
C GLN A 391 -13.33 -6.80 -8.62
N ALA A 392 -13.69 -5.54 -8.43
CA ALA A 392 -14.29 -5.04 -7.18
C ALA A 392 -15.58 -5.78 -6.80
N ALA A 393 -16.33 -6.32 -7.77
CA ALA A 393 -17.53 -7.12 -7.52
C ALA A 393 -17.26 -8.44 -6.79
N TYR A 394 -16.01 -8.92 -6.81
CA TYR A 394 -15.57 -10.17 -6.18
C TYR A 394 -14.67 -9.91 -4.97
N ASN A 395 -14.30 -8.66 -4.72
CA ASN A 395 -13.32 -8.32 -3.70
C ASN A 395 -13.97 -8.04 -2.34
N ARG A 396 -13.26 -8.42 -1.29
CA ARG A 396 -13.58 -8.02 0.08
C ARG A 396 -13.07 -6.59 0.36
N ALA A 397 -13.79 -5.84 1.21
CA ALA A 397 -13.32 -4.54 1.68
C ALA A 397 -12.04 -4.71 2.53
N GLN A 398 -10.95 -4.06 2.13
CA GLN A 398 -9.66 -4.21 2.83
C GLN A 398 -9.69 -3.64 4.25
N LYS A 399 -10.47 -2.60 4.50
CA LYS A 399 -10.68 -1.98 5.82
C LYS A 399 -11.10 -3.00 6.89
N ASP A 400 -11.83 -4.04 6.50
CA ASP A 400 -12.37 -5.04 7.41
C ASP A 400 -11.32 -6.09 7.84
N VAL A 401 -10.12 -6.04 7.26
CA VAL A 401 -9.03 -6.97 7.56
C VAL A 401 -7.84 -6.21 8.14
N PRO A 402 -7.70 -6.14 9.47
CA PRO A 402 -6.62 -5.39 10.09
C PRO A 402 -5.24 -6.01 9.84
N SER A 403 -4.23 -5.16 9.97
CA SER A 403 -2.83 -5.51 9.66
C SER A 403 -2.28 -6.71 10.41
N ALA A 404 -2.81 -7.03 11.59
CA ALA A 404 -2.40 -8.18 12.39
C ALA A 404 -2.67 -9.54 11.68
N PHE A 405 -3.56 -9.56 10.70
CA PHE A 405 -3.86 -10.74 9.88
C PHE A 405 -2.73 -11.09 8.90
N TRP A 406 -2.04 -10.08 8.34
CA TRP A 406 -1.16 -10.27 7.18
C TRP A 406 0.09 -11.10 7.48
N THR A 407 0.77 -10.85 8.60
CA THR A 407 2.03 -11.53 8.94
C THR A 407 1.85 -13.03 9.21
N PRO A 408 0.88 -13.49 10.02
CA PRO A 408 0.61 -14.92 10.16
C PRO A 408 0.22 -15.58 8.83
N MET A 409 -0.59 -14.90 8.02
CA MET A 409 -1.04 -15.40 6.73
C MET A 409 0.11 -15.54 5.73
N ALA A 410 1.04 -14.58 5.71
CA ALA A 410 2.20 -14.58 4.80
C ALA A 410 3.08 -15.83 4.94
N SER A 411 3.23 -16.35 6.16
CA SER A 411 4.08 -17.51 6.42
C SER A 411 3.44 -18.86 6.15
N LEU A 412 2.11 -18.90 5.92
CA LEU A 412 1.31 -20.13 5.85
C LEU A 412 1.80 -21.14 4.80
N ILE A 413 2.17 -20.67 3.61
CA ILE A 413 2.53 -21.55 2.49
C ILE A 413 4.03 -21.76 2.31
N THR A 414 4.87 -21.11 3.09
CA THR A 414 6.34 -21.28 3.03
C THR A 414 6.77 -22.75 3.11
N PRO A 415 6.17 -23.60 3.97
CA PRO A 415 6.48 -25.04 3.98
C PRO A 415 6.15 -25.77 2.68
N LEU A 416 5.09 -25.36 1.96
CA LEU A 416 4.69 -25.96 0.69
C LEU A 416 5.71 -25.64 -0.42
N VAL A 417 6.13 -24.36 -0.48
CA VAL A 417 7.12 -23.89 -1.45
C VAL A 417 8.48 -24.56 -1.21
N THR A 418 8.89 -24.68 0.07
CA THR A 418 10.11 -25.37 0.46
C THR A 418 10.06 -26.86 0.10
N ALA A 419 8.95 -27.53 0.39
CA ALA A 419 8.78 -28.96 0.07
C ALA A 419 8.85 -29.21 -1.43
N LYS A 420 8.22 -28.38 -2.28
CA LYS A 420 8.36 -28.46 -3.75
C LYS A 420 9.83 -28.38 -4.16
N ALA A 421 10.57 -27.40 -3.64
CA ALA A 421 11.98 -27.20 -3.97
C ALA A 421 12.87 -28.41 -3.56
N GLU A 422 12.47 -29.11 -2.49
CA GLU A 422 13.16 -30.30 -1.98
C GLU A 422 12.65 -31.62 -2.59
N GLY A 423 11.66 -31.58 -3.49
CA GLY A 423 11.01 -32.76 -4.06
C GLY A 423 10.20 -33.58 -3.06
N LYS A 424 9.71 -32.93 -1.99
CA LYS A 424 8.89 -33.54 -0.92
C LYS A 424 7.42 -33.23 -1.12
N THR A 425 6.56 -34.08 -0.58
CA THR A 425 5.10 -33.89 -0.57
C THR A 425 4.62 -33.53 0.83
N ILE A 426 3.78 -32.51 0.94
CA ILE A 426 3.07 -32.14 2.17
C ILE A 426 1.76 -32.91 2.24
N THR A 427 1.50 -33.61 3.36
CA THR A 427 0.27 -34.36 3.59
C THR A 427 -0.88 -33.47 4.03
N ASP A 428 -2.13 -33.97 3.91
CA ASP A 428 -3.32 -33.24 4.38
C ASP A 428 -3.30 -33.01 5.91
N GLU A 429 -2.73 -33.96 6.68
CA GLU A 429 -2.54 -33.79 8.13
C GLU A 429 -1.59 -32.62 8.44
N GLN A 430 -0.51 -32.45 7.66
CA GLN A 430 0.39 -31.30 7.81
C GLN A 430 -0.31 -29.99 7.43
N LEU A 431 -1.15 -29.98 6.36
CA LEU A 431 -1.94 -28.81 5.99
C LEU A 431 -2.90 -28.40 7.12
N ARG A 432 -3.60 -29.36 7.75
CA ARG A 432 -4.43 -29.09 8.94
C ARG A 432 -3.61 -28.51 10.09
N GLY A 433 -2.41 -29.03 10.30
CA GLY A 433 -1.50 -28.51 11.31
C GLY A 433 -1.13 -27.04 11.09
N TYR A 434 -0.85 -26.66 9.84
CA TYR A 434 -0.53 -25.27 9.47
C TYR A 434 -1.73 -24.34 9.66
N LEU A 435 -2.94 -24.75 9.24
CA LEU A 435 -4.17 -23.98 9.42
C LEU A 435 -4.51 -23.79 10.90
N LYS A 436 -4.37 -24.82 11.70
CA LYS A 436 -4.57 -24.74 13.16
C LYS A 436 -3.58 -23.76 13.80
N ALA A 437 -2.31 -23.80 13.41
CA ALA A 437 -1.29 -22.87 13.88
C ALA A 437 -1.59 -21.42 13.48
N LEU A 438 -2.02 -21.20 12.23
CA LEU A 438 -2.46 -19.89 11.72
C LEU A 438 -3.61 -19.34 12.58
N CYS A 439 -4.69 -20.11 12.73
CA CYS A 439 -5.87 -19.68 13.48
C CYS A 439 -5.55 -19.39 14.94
N GLN A 440 -4.65 -20.16 15.56
CA GLN A 440 -4.19 -19.92 16.95
C GLN A 440 -3.40 -18.60 17.09
N GLN A 441 -2.66 -18.19 16.07
CA GLN A 441 -1.92 -16.92 16.09
C GLN A 441 -2.85 -15.71 15.87
N ILE A 442 -3.95 -15.88 15.13
CA ILE A 442 -4.86 -14.80 14.75
C ILE A 442 -5.99 -14.63 15.78
N ARG A 443 -6.54 -15.71 16.33
CA ARG A 443 -7.62 -15.66 17.32
C ARG A 443 -7.20 -14.90 18.56
N LYS A 444 -8.04 -13.99 19.01
CA LYS A 444 -7.93 -13.27 20.28
C LYS A 444 -9.07 -13.65 21.21
#